data_f65d6a3d925dcd2ae558cd1016020abb
#
_entry.id   f65d6a3d925dcd2ae558cd1016020abb
#
_cell.length_a   1.000
_cell.length_b   1.000
_cell.length_c   1.000
_cell.angle_alpha   90.00
_cell.angle_beta   90.00
_cell.angle_gamma   90.00
#
_symmetry.space_group_name_H-M   'P 1'
#
loop_
_entity.id
_entity.type
_entity.pdbx_description
1 polymer ?
#
loop_
_entity_poly.entity_id
_entity_poly.type
_entity_poly.pdbx_seq_one_letter_code
_entity_poly.pdbx_strand_id
1 'polypeptide(L)'
;MSSSDVKKVYEIRDGAEVLGQFSVKSKAMAFKKECSAEGRKVKVFVRFINDSDGKPEPKKAVKTVPKEVPKPAPKKAVPKETPKKAPEKPKAVSKPTPAYTEATVSGRTLKSIAKLFKMLDIFNVPIYSQSFYLVDPIHAVMFGITNPNGRSLFGLGGNGPAGIGVDLQDIAGKCSAASVYKVRDESIRLVLDDGINPINTGIVNNVHTATRPNISMIASYVVDPASFDAELRRVRGIIGGGKSSTNPSIRLYGKDGDLMMTASNEGYGFRADVGDGDETKGSLYAYSYLKALAEMFLMSDSVCTMTMDEFYPLEAKCTVGGLQLTMLIAPMMEEDDLS
;
A
#
# COMPACT_ATOMS: atom_id res chain seq x y z
N MET A 1 21.36 14.41 -16.92
CA MET A 1 20.39 13.31 -16.91
C MET A 1 19.11 13.86 -17.53
N SER A 2 18.65 13.37 -18.66
CA SER A 2 17.46 13.90 -19.34
C SER A 2 16.21 13.38 -18.64
N SER A 3 15.35 14.29 -18.21
CA SER A 3 14.02 13.96 -17.71
C SER A 3 13.23 13.30 -18.83
N SER A 4 12.83 12.06 -18.65
CA SER A 4 11.88 11.40 -19.55
C SER A 4 10.51 12.03 -19.34
N ASP A 5 10.02 12.76 -20.35
CA ASP A 5 8.66 13.32 -20.36
C ASP A 5 7.63 12.20 -20.30
N VAL A 6 6.95 12.08 -19.18
CA VAL A 6 5.84 11.16 -18.97
C VAL A 6 4.56 11.84 -19.47
N LYS A 7 3.94 11.31 -20.51
CA LYS A 7 2.67 11.83 -21.05
C LYS A 7 1.47 11.11 -20.45
N LYS A 8 0.53 11.87 -19.92
CA LYS A 8 -0.75 11.38 -19.42
C LYS A 8 -1.72 11.17 -20.58
N VAL A 9 -2.29 9.97 -20.69
CA VAL A 9 -3.26 9.60 -21.74
C VAL A 9 -4.53 9.04 -21.09
N TYR A 10 -5.68 9.52 -21.56
CA TYR A 10 -6.99 9.05 -21.15
C TYR A 10 -7.52 8.05 -22.18
N GLU A 11 -7.75 6.81 -21.78
CA GLU A 11 -8.31 5.75 -22.64
C GLU A 11 -9.79 5.55 -22.33
N ILE A 12 -10.64 5.59 -23.35
CA ILE A 12 -12.04 5.21 -23.24
C ILE A 12 -12.18 3.77 -23.70
N ARG A 13 -12.72 2.91 -22.83
CA ARG A 13 -12.84 1.48 -23.09
C ARG A 13 -14.27 0.98 -22.93
N ASP A 14 -14.66 0.05 -23.80
CA ASP A 14 -15.83 -0.80 -23.65
C ASP A 14 -15.33 -2.23 -23.36
N GLY A 15 -15.42 -2.66 -22.09
CA GLY A 15 -14.77 -3.89 -21.66
C GLY A 15 -13.26 -3.89 -21.89
N ALA A 16 -12.76 -4.79 -22.73
CA ALA A 16 -11.34 -4.91 -23.09
C ALA A 16 -10.93 -4.04 -24.30
N GLU A 17 -11.90 -3.51 -25.04
CA GLU A 17 -11.67 -2.75 -26.27
C GLU A 17 -11.37 -1.27 -25.96
N VAL A 18 -10.30 -0.73 -26.52
CA VAL A 18 -9.97 0.70 -26.43
C VAL A 18 -10.64 1.43 -27.57
N LEU A 19 -11.62 2.27 -27.27
CA LEU A 19 -12.40 3.04 -28.25
C LEU A 19 -11.74 4.36 -28.63
N GLY A 20 -10.95 4.95 -27.72
CA GLY A 20 -10.25 6.20 -27.96
C GLY A 20 -9.18 6.51 -26.93
N GLN A 21 -8.17 7.30 -27.32
CA GLN A 21 -7.10 7.78 -26.47
C GLN A 21 -6.96 9.30 -26.62
N PHE A 22 -6.88 10.01 -25.52
CA PHE A 22 -6.86 11.46 -25.48
C PHE A 22 -5.77 11.96 -24.51
N SER A 23 -5.06 13.00 -24.90
CA SER A 23 -4.09 13.68 -24.02
C SER A 23 -4.73 14.70 -23.07
N VAL A 24 -6.00 15.03 -23.28
CA VAL A 24 -6.75 16.04 -22.50
C VAL A 24 -8.03 15.42 -21.96
N LYS A 25 -8.25 15.54 -20.63
CA LYS A 25 -9.39 14.97 -19.90
C LYS A 25 -10.75 15.41 -20.49
N SER A 26 -10.90 16.71 -20.80
CA SER A 26 -12.16 17.23 -21.34
C SER A 26 -12.57 16.58 -22.66
N LYS A 27 -11.62 16.30 -23.55
CA LYS A 27 -11.87 15.60 -24.82
C LYS A 27 -12.27 14.14 -24.58
N ALA A 28 -11.62 13.46 -23.62
CA ALA A 28 -11.98 12.11 -23.23
C ALA A 28 -13.40 12.04 -22.66
N MET A 29 -13.77 13.00 -21.80
CA MET A 29 -15.10 13.06 -21.21
C MET A 29 -16.20 13.38 -22.24
N ALA A 30 -15.93 14.25 -23.20
CA ALA A 30 -16.84 14.52 -24.31
C ALA A 30 -17.09 13.24 -25.13
N PHE A 31 -16.05 12.54 -25.53
CA PHE A 31 -16.14 11.26 -26.25
C PHE A 31 -16.85 10.17 -25.44
N LYS A 32 -16.61 10.09 -24.14
CA LYS A 32 -17.37 9.18 -23.25
C LYS A 32 -18.86 9.49 -23.30
N LYS A 33 -19.23 10.77 -23.27
CA LYS A 33 -20.64 11.19 -23.33
C LYS A 33 -21.32 10.80 -24.64
N GLU A 34 -20.60 10.93 -25.77
CA GLU A 34 -21.03 10.47 -27.09
C GLU A 34 -21.26 8.96 -27.11
N CYS A 35 -20.28 8.17 -26.68
CA CYS A 35 -20.41 6.70 -26.58
C CYS A 35 -21.57 6.27 -25.65
N SER A 36 -21.80 6.99 -24.54
CA SER A 36 -22.92 6.72 -23.64
C SER A 36 -24.27 7.05 -24.27
N ALA A 37 -24.35 8.10 -25.10
CA ALA A 37 -25.55 8.43 -25.86
C ALA A 37 -25.89 7.36 -26.92
N GLU A 38 -24.90 6.66 -27.44
CA GLU A 38 -25.04 5.48 -28.31
C GLU A 38 -25.38 4.18 -27.55
N GLY A 39 -25.62 4.25 -26.25
CA GLY A 39 -25.98 3.08 -25.42
C GLY A 39 -24.80 2.20 -24.98
N ARG A 40 -23.56 2.62 -25.21
CA ARG A 40 -22.35 1.87 -24.81
C ARG A 40 -22.00 2.11 -23.35
N LYS A 41 -21.61 1.05 -22.61
CA LYS A 41 -21.15 1.12 -21.21
C LYS A 41 -19.63 1.34 -21.14
N VAL A 42 -19.18 2.55 -21.41
CA VAL A 42 -17.76 2.88 -21.48
C VAL A 42 -17.19 3.40 -20.17
N LYS A 43 -15.93 3.06 -19.89
CA LYS A 43 -15.15 3.53 -18.75
C LYS A 43 -13.95 4.34 -19.21
N VAL A 44 -13.54 5.34 -18.41
CA VAL A 44 -12.34 6.13 -18.63
C VAL A 44 -11.20 5.55 -17.79
N PHE A 45 -10.08 5.27 -18.41
CA PHE A 45 -8.85 4.84 -17.75
C PHE A 45 -7.78 5.91 -17.96
N VAL A 46 -6.96 6.15 -16.98
CA VAL A 46 -5.79 7.03 -17.09
C VAL A 46 -4.56 6.17 -17.23
N ARG A 47 -3.74 6.43 -18.25
CA ARG A 47 -2.50 5.73 -18.53
C ARG A 47 -1.34 6.73 -18.64
N PHE A 48 -0.20 6.38 -18.11
CA PHE A 48 1.04 7.16 -18.25
C PHE A 48 1.94 6.44 -19.25
N ILE A 49 2.40 7.14 -20.28
CA ILE A 49 3.27 6.59 -21.31
C ILE A 49 4.60 7.33 -21.24
N ASN A 50 5.68 6.58 -21.01
CA ASN A 50 7.02 7.10 -21.15
C ASN A 50 7.37 7.17 -22.64
N ASP A 51 7.98 8.24 -23.12
CA ASP A 51 8.40 8.39 -24.52
C ASP A 51 9.46 7.35 -24.97
N SER A 52 9.98 6.54 -24.04
CA SER A 52 10.86 5.40 -24.31
C SER A 52 10.12 4.14 -24.81
N ASP A 53 8.82 4.05 -24.61
CA ASP A 53 8.03 2.92 -25.10
C ASP A 53 7.60 3.25 -26.54
N GLY A 54 8.34 2.67 -27.51
CA GLY A 54 8.16 2.92 -28.93
C GLY A 54 6.70 2.90 -29.38
N LYS A 55 6.34 3.83 -30.26
CA LYS A 55 5.04 3.96 -30.91
C LYS A 55 4.41 2.60 -31.21
N PRO A 56 3.19 2.34 -30.74
CA PRO A 56 2.44 1.19 -31.26
C PRO A 56 2.06 1.48 -32.71
N GLU A 57 2.59 0.69 -33.64
CA GLU A 57 2.12 0.71 -35.04
C GLU A 57 0.62 0.39 -35.10
N PRO A 58 -0.15 1.07 -35.91
CA PRO A 58 -1.57 0.78 -36.11
C PRO A 58 -1.70 -0.59 -36.78
N LYS A 59 -2.14 -1.60 -36.03
CA LYS A 59 -2.47 -2.92 -36.58
C LYS A 59 -3.61 -2.78 -37.56
N LYS A 60 -3.30 -2.99 -38.85
CA LYS A 60 -4.26 -3.11 -39.95
C LYS A 60 -5.25 -4.23 -39.64
N ALA A 61 -6.53 -3.93 -39.85
CA ALA A 61 -7.63 -4.89 -39.73
C ALA A 61 -7.35 -6.15 -40.56
N VAL A 62 -7.19 -7.28 -39.90
CA VAL A 62 -7.09 -8.60 -40.55
C VAL A 62 -8.52 -9.14 -40.68
N LYS A 63 -8.96 -9.28 -41.95
CA LYS A 63 -10.18 -9.97 -42.31
C LYS A 63 -10.10 -11.44 -41.88
N THR A 64 -11.05 -11.87 -41.07
CA THR A 64 -11.23 -13.26 -40.65
C THR A 64 -11.66 -14.12 -41.85
N VAL A 65 -10.83 -15.11 -42.19
CA VAL A 65 -11.16 -16.24 -43.02
C VAL A 65 -11.41 -17.46 -42.09
N PRO A 66 -12.49 -18.20 -42.26
CA PRO A 66 -12.77 -19.36 -41.41
C PRO A 66 -11.80 -20.51 -41.72
N LYS A 67 -11.13 -21.04 -40.72
CA LYS A 67 -10.29 -22.24 -40.84
C LYS A 67 -11.02 -23.47 -40.36
N GLU A 68 -11.07 -24.46 -41.26
CA GLU A 68 -11.57 -25.81 -41.10
C GLU A 68 -10.90 -26.58 -39.91
N VAL A 69 -11.68 -27.45 -39.32
CA VAL A 69 -11.30 -28.36 -38.23
C VAL A 69 -10.56 -29.56 -38.81
N PRO A 70 -9.35 -29.91 -38.34
CA PRO A 70 -8.69 -31.15 -38.70
C PRO A 70 -9.16 -32.32 -37.81
N LYS A 71 -9.46 -33.44 -38.45
CA LYS A 71 -9.76 -34.75 -37.85
C LYS A 71 -8.56 -35.34 -37.09
N PRO A 72 -8.78 -36.15 -36.02
CA PRO A 72 -7.70 -36.75 -35.25
C PRO A 72 -7.07 -37.95 -35.98
N ALA A 73 -5.75 -38.04 -35.92
CA ALA A 73 -4.94 -39.15 -36.45
C ALA A 73 -4.74 -40.26 -35.39
N PRO A 74 -4.45 -41.52 -35.81
CA PRO A 74 -4.57 -42.72 -34.95
C PRO A 74 -3.34 -42.95 -34.05
N LYS A 75 -3.61 -43.59 -32.88
CA LYS A 75 -2.67 -44.00 -31.86
C LYS A 75 -1.65 -45.01 -32.38
N LYS A 76 -0.35 -44.78 -32.23
CA LYS A 76 0.73 -45.73 -32.37
C LYS A 76 1.04 -46.41 -31.05
N ALA A 77 1.26 -47.73 -31.13
CA ALA A 77 1.52 -48.64 -30.04
C ALA A 77 2.86 -48.41 -29.33
N VAL A 78 2.87 -48.58 -28.01
CA VAL A 78 4.01 -48.49 -27.13
C VAL A 78 4.77 -49.84 -27.08
N PRO A 79 6.09 -49.93 -27.22
CA PRO A 79 6.87 -51.12 -26.94
C PRO A 79 7.08 -51.32 -25.43
N LYS A 80 6.93 -52.59 -24.98
CA LYS A 80 7.27 -53.03 -23.62
C LYS A 80 8.77 -52.96 -23.39
N GLU A 81 9.23 -52.24 -22.41
CA GLU A 81 10.60 -52.34 -21.88
C GLU A 81 10.64 -53.14 -20.59
N THR A 82 11.70 -53.93 -20.51
CA THR A 82 12.10 -54.92 -19.49
C THR A 82 12.52 -54.24 -18.17
N PRO A 83 12.38 -54.89 -17.01
CA PRO A 83 12.68 -54.25 -15.71
C PRO A 83 14.20 -54.18 -15.46
N LYS A 84 14.71 -52.99 -15.30
CA LYS A 84 16.09 -52.72 -14.82
C LYS A 84 16.15 -52.71 -13.30
N LYS A 85 17.19 -53.35 -12.75
CA LYS A 85 17.60 -53.42 -11.35
C LYS A 85 17.50 -52.07 -10.62
N ALA A 86 17.00 -52.12 -9.38
CA ALA A 86 16.96 -51.03 -8.47
C ALA A 86 18.37 -50.50 -8.13
N PRO A 87 18.59 -49.17 -8.16
CA PRO A 87 19.82 -48.59 -7.63
C PRO A 87 19.75 -48.45 -6.10
N GLU A 88 20.88 -48.71 -5.46
CA GLU A 88 21.11 -48.54 -4.02
C GLU A 88 20.75 -47.11 -3.57
N LYS A 89 20.09 -47.04 -2.41
CA LYS A 89 19.76 -45.77 -1.75
C LYS A 89 21.05 -45.00 -1.42
N PRO A 90 21.17 -43.73 -1.86
CA PRO A 90 22.24 -42.86 -1.37
C PRO A 90 22.04 -42.62 0.13
N LYS A 91 23.12 -42.78 0.90
CA LYS A 91 23.18 -42.35 2.31
C LYS A 91 22.74 -40.90 2.40
N ALA A 92 21.73 -40.62 3.24
CA ALA A 92 21.26 -39.27 3.54
C ALA A 92 22.42 -38.42 4.07
N VAL A 93 22.93 -37.54 3.24
CA VAL A 93 23.79 -36.44 3.67
C VAL A 93 22.88 -35.52 4.50
N SER A 94 23.10 -35.48 5.80
CA SER A 94 22.46 -34.54 6.70
C SER A 94 22.74 -33.13 6.19
N LYS A 95 21.71 -32.46 5.62
CA LYS A 95 21.79 -31.03 5.31
C LYS A 95 22.14 -30.30 6.60
N PRO A 96 23.11 -29.37 6.59
CA PRO A 96 23.39 -28.54 7.75
C PRO A 96 22.11 -27.84 8.12
N THR A 97 21.62 -28.05 9.34
CA THR A 97 20.51 -27.33 9.92
C THR A 97 20.89 -25.84 9.88
N PRO A 98 20.15 -24.96 9.18
CA PRO A 98 20.46 -23.55 9.21
C PRO A 98 20.43 -23.10 10.67
N ALA A 99 21.48 -22.42 11.13
CA ALA A 99 21.52 -21.81 12.45
C ALA A 99 20.36 -20.79 12.51
N TYR A 100 19.25 -21.19 13.11
CA TYR A 100 18.12 -20.30 13.35
C TYR A 100 18.57 -19.25 14.36
N THR A 101 18.92 -18.08 13.86
CA THR A 101 19.04 -16.91 14.72
C THR A 101 17.66 -16.72 15.37
N GLU A 102 17.60 -16.72 16.70
CA GLU A 102 16.36 -16.58 17.45
C GLU A 102 15.53 -15.39 16.91
N ALA A 103 14.24 -15.63 16.66
CA ALA A 103 13.32 -14.57 16.28
C ALA A 103 13.04 -13.71 17.50
N THR A 104 13.27 -12.40 17.38
CA THR A 104 13.01 -11.46 18.48
C THR A 104 12.24 -10.25 17.97
N VAL A 105 11.42 -9.68 18.85
CA VAL A 105 10.67 -8.44 18.58
C VAL A 105 10.62 -7.55 19.83
N SER A 106 10.73 -6.23 19.62
CA SER A 106 10.61 -5.25 20.70
C SER A 106 9.14 -5.00 21.05
N GLY A 107 8.81 -5.04 22.34
CA GLY A 107 7.49 -4.70 22.83
C GLY A 107 7.12 -3.23 22.55
N ARG A 108 8.11 -2.32 22.54
CA ARG A 108 7.90 -0.92 22.11
C ARG A 108 7.43 -0.84 20.66
N THR A 109 8.11 -1.53 19.75
CA THR A 109 7.75 -1.57 18.32
C THR A 109 6.34 -2.13 18.12
N LEU A 110 6.01 -3.25 18.80
CA LEU A 110 4.66 -3.84 18.71
C LEU A 110 3.58 -2.87 19.20
N LYS A 111 3.78 -2.19 20.33
CA LYS A 111 2.84 -1.19 20.86
C LYS A 111 2.68 0.01 19.94
N SER A 112 3.77 0.49 19.37
CA SER A 112 3.75 1.62 18.42
C SER A 112 2.92 1.29 17.17
N ILE A 113 3.18 0.14 16.55
CA ILE A 113 2.44 -0.32 15.37
C ILE A 113 0.99 -0.61 15.71
N ALA A 114 0.71 -1.26 16.86
CA ALA A 114 -0.65 -1.51 17.29
C ALA A 114 -1.46 -0.22 17.51
N LYS A 115 -0.83 0.84 18.07
CA LYS A 115 -1.47 2.16 18.20
C LYS A 115 -1.90 2.72 16.85
N LEU A 116 -1.04 2.65 15.84
CA LEU A 116 -1.38 3.10 14.47
C LEU A 116 -2.51 2.27 13.87
N PHE A 117 -2.42 0.96 13.97
CA PHE A 117 -3.41 0.05 13.42
C PHE A 117 -4.77 0.21 14.09
N LYS A 118 -4.81 0.48 15.39
CA LYS A 118 -6.05 0.83 16.09
C LYS A 118 -6.71 2.11 15.54
N MET A 119 -5.91 3.10 15.16
CA MET A 119 -6.44 4.35 14.56
C MET A 119 -6.99 4.13 13.14
N LEU A 120 -6.56 3.06 12.46
CA LEU A 120 -6.97 2.67 11.11
C LEU A 120 -7.97 1.50 11.10
N ASP A 121 -8.46 1.07 12.27
CA ASP A 121 -9.34 -0.11 12.44
C ASP A 121 -8.76 -1.40 11.81
N ILE A 122 -7.43 -1.52 11.82
CA ILE A 122 -6.71 -2.72 11.38
C ILE A 122 -6.32 -3.54 12.63
N PHE A 123 -6.70 -4.82 12.67
CA PHE A 123 -6.47 -5.66 13.84
C PHE A 123 -5.50 -6.83 13.56
N ASN A 124 -5.69 -7.50 12.45
CA ASN A 124 -4.95 -8.72 12.13
C ASN A 124 -3.73 -8.43 11.25
N VAL A 125 -2.58 -8.98 11.64
CA VAL A 125 -1.32 -8.82 10.92
C VAL A 125 -0.74 -10.18 10.54
N PRO A 126 -0.10 -10.32 9.36
CA PRO A 126 0.52 -11.57 8.95
C PRO A 126 1.75 -11.88 9.81
N ILE A 127 1.94 -13.17 10.14
CA ILE A 127 3.04 -13.62 11.00
C ILE A 127 4.36 -13.72 10.24
N TYR A 128 4.33 -14.23 9.00
CA TYR A 128 5.55 -14.62 8.27
C TYR A 128 5.97 -13.62 7.19
N SER A 129 5.12 -12.69 6.81
CA SER A 129 5.41 -11.80 5.69
C SER A 129 6.51 -10.79 6.02
N GLN A 130 7.56 -10.76 5.23
CA GLN A 130 8.65 -9.78 5.29
C GLN A 130 8.18 -8.37 4.92
N SER A 131 7.28 -8.31 3.94
CA SER A 131 6.64 -7.07 3.47
C SER A 131 5.17 -7.35 3.20
N PHE A 132 4.31 -6.49 3.69
CA PHE A 132 2.88 -6.61 3.47
C PHE A 132 2.21 -5.24 3.53
N TYR A 133 1.05 -5.14 2.90
CA TYR A 133 0.16 -3.99 2.96
C TYR A 133 -1.22 -4.44 3.42
N LEU A 134 -1.80 -3.69 4.34
CA LEU A 134 -3.15 -3.86 4.84
C LEU A 134 -3.96 -2.62 4.52
N VAL A 135 -5.25 -2.80 4.30
CA VAL A 135 -6.17 -1.71 3.93
C VAL A 135 -7.17 -1.53 5.06
N ASP A 136 -7.50 -0.30 5.37
CA ASP A 136 -8.55 0.02 6.33
C ASP A 136 -9.93 -0.42 5.82
N PRO A 137 -10.94 -0.63 6.69
CA PRO A 137 -12.23 -1.19 6.29
C PRO A 137 -12.98 -0.38 5.21
N ILE A 138 -12.73 0.91 5.10
CA ILE A 138 -13.36 1.77 4.08
C ILE A 138 -12.49 2.01 2.84
N HIS A 139 -11.34 1.34 2.76
CA HIS A 139 -10.42 1.40 1.62
C HIS A 139 -9.85 2.79 1.30
N ALA A 140 -9.80 3.67 2.29
CA ALA A 140 -9.23 5.01 2.15
C ALA A 140 -7.75 5.09 2.51
N VAL A 141 -7.25 4.14 3.31
CA VAL A 141 -5.85 4.05 3.70
C VAL A 141 -5.29 2.65 3.45
N MET A 142 -4.10 2.60 2.88
CA MET A 142 -3.30 1.39 2.81
C MET A 142 -2.04 1.58 3.66
N PHE A 143 -1.81 0.68 4.60
CA PHE A 143 -0.65 0.73 5.48
C PHE A 143 0.29 -0.45 5.22
N GLY A 144 1.55 -0.15 4.94
CA GLY A 144 2.58 -1.12 4.63
C GLY A 144 3.65 -1.22 5.71
N ILE A 145 4.11 -2.43 5.97
CA ILE A 145 5.30 -2.71 6.79
C ILE A 145 6.27 -3.52 5.95
N THR A 146 7.52 -3.10 5.91
CA THR A 146 8.61 -3.85 5.29
C THR A 146 9.77 -3.95 6.28
N ASN A 147 10.24 -5.16 6.53
CA ASN A 147 11.44 -5.39 7.31
C ASN A 147 12.63 -5.56 6.36
N PRO A 148 13.58 -4.61 6.30
CA PRO A 148 14.71 -4.66 5.39
C PRO A 148 15.66 -5.84 5.65
N ASN A 149 15.58 -6.46 6.84
CA ASN A 149 16.38 -7.63 7.22
C ASN A 149 15.84 -8.96 6.68
N GLY A 150 14.82 -8.96 5.82
CA GLY A 150 14.23 -10.17 5.24
C GLY A 150 13.42 -11.03 6.21
N ARG A 151 13.01 -10.48 7.35
CA ARG A 151 12.19 -11.15 8.37
C ARG A 151 10.81 -10.52 8.47
N SER A 152 9.87 -11.22 9.08
CA SER A 152 8.56 -10.66 9.37
C SER A 152 8.60 -9.62 10.49
N LEU A 153 7.48 -8.97 10.76
CA LEU A 153 7.28 -8.09 11.92
C LEU A 153 7.70 -8.77 13.24
N PHE A 154 7.46 -10.06 13.36
CA PHE A 154 7.79 -10.88 14.54
C PHE A 154 9.20 -11.49 14.50
N GLY A 155 10.04 -11.11 13.55
CA GLY A 155 11.39 -11.63 13.40
C GLY A 155 11.47 -13.05 12.82
N LEU A 156 10.35 -13.64 12.46
CA LEU A 156 10.28 -14.97 11.84
C LEU A 156 10.72 -14.92 10.36
N GLY A 157 11.21 -16.05 9.82
CA GLY A 157 11.56 -16.14 8.41
C GLY A 157 10.32 -16.13 7.49
N GLY A 158 10.47 -15.61 6.26
CA GLY A 158 9.40 -15.43 5.28
C GLY A 158 8.82 -16.70 4.64
N ASN A 159 9.20 -17.89 5.08
CA ASN A 159 8.83 -19.17 4.45
C ASN A 159 7.61 -19.85 5.08
N GLY A 160 6.86 -19.17 5.91
CA GLY A 160 5.64 -19.70 6.52
C GLY A 160 4.43 -19.63 5.58
N PRO A 161 3.30 -20.27 5.97
CA PRO A 161 2.09 -20.27 5.16
C PRO A 161 1.53 -18.86 5.02
N ALA A 162 1.06 -18.53 3.80
CA ALA A 162 0.39 -17.27 3.51
C ALA A 162 -1.00 -17.20 4.17
N GLY A 163 -1.47 -15.99 4.46
CA GLY A 163 -2.81 -15.76 5.02
C GLY A 163 -2.95 -16.09 6.51
N ILE A 164 -1.86 -16.44 7.19
CA ILE A 164 -1.84 -16.70 8.63
C ILE A 164 -1.38 -15.44 9.37
N GLY A 165 -2.13 -15.06 10.41
CA GLY A 165 -1.86 -13.87 11.19
C GLY A 165 -2.25 -13.99 12.65
N VAL A 166 -2.13 -12.86 13.34
CA VAL A 166 -2.52 -12.70 14.75
C VAL A 166 -3.19 -11.35 14.97
N ASP A 167 -3.99 -11.27 16.02
CA ASP A 167 -4.52 -9.99 16.50
C ASP A 167 -3.39 -9.21 17.21
N LEU A 168 -2.97 -8.12 16.58
CA LEU A 168 -1.90 -7.26 17.08
C LEU A 168 -2.32 -6.49 18.33
N GLN A 169 -3.61 -6.15 18.49
CA GLN A 169 -4.11 -5.42 19.64
C GLN A 169 -4.08 -6.29 20.90
N ASP A 170 -4.44 -7.57 20.76
CA ASP A 170 -4.35 -8.54 21.86
C ASP A 170 -2.90 -8.71 22.36
N ILE A 171 -1.95 -8.83 21.42
CA ILE A 171 -0.51 -8.90 21.76
C ILE A 171 -0.06 -7.62 22.45
N ALA A 172 -0.31 -6.46 21.84
CA ALA A 172 0.17 -5.18 22.34
C ALA A 172 -0.41 -4.83 23.73
N GLY A 173 -1.63 -5.26 24.01
CA GLY A 173 -2.26 -5.11 25.33
C GLY A 173 -1.52 -5.85 26.43
N LYS A 174 -0.90 -6.98 26.11
CA LYS A 174 -0.18 -7.84 27.06
C LYS A 174 1.34 -7.54 27.11
N CYS A 175 1.91 -6.95 26.05
CA CYS A 175 3.33 -6.63 25.97
C CYS A 175 3.75 -5.52 26.95
N SER A 176 4.97 -5.64 27.50
CA SER A 176 5.69 -4.51 28.12
C SER A 176 6.50 -3.77 27.04
N ALA A 177 6.44 -2.43 27.02
CA ALA A 177 7.25 -1.64 26.09
C ALA A 177 8.76 -1.73 26.37
N ALA A 178 9.15 -2.12 27.57
CA ALA A 178 10.55 -2.27 27.98
C ALA A 178 11.14 -3.64 27.61
N SER A 179 10.30 -4.63 27.27
CA SER A 179 10.73 -6.01 27.02
C SER A 179 11.08 -6.26 25.57
N VAL A 180 12.00 -7.18 25.34
CA VAL A 180 12.27 -7.82 24.05
C VAL A 180 11.81 -9.26 24.16
N TYR A 181 10.99 -9.70 23.24
CA TYR A 181 10.37 -11.01 23.24
C TYR A 181 11.07 -11.94 22.26
N LYS A 182 11.40 -13.16 22.72
CA LYS A 182 11.69 -14.29 21.84
C LYS A 182 10.39 -14.82 21.28
N VAL A 183 10.34 -15.02 19.97
CA VAL A 183 9.12 -15.43 19.27
C VAL A 183 9.21 -16.88 18.86
N ARG A 184 8.20 -17.66 19.21
CA ARG A 184 8.04 -19.06 18.82
C ARG A 184 6.68 -19.27 18.19
N ASP A 185 6.65 -19.96 17.07
CA ASP A 185 5.44 -20.43 16.43
C ASP A 185 5.16 -21.86 16.87
N GLU A 186 4.00 -22.10 17.45
CA GLU A 186 3.54 -23.41 17.93
C GLU A 186 2.35 -23.93 17.12
N SER A 187 2.27 -23.60 15.83
CA SER A 187 1.25 -24.04 14.86
C SER A 187 -0.17 -23.55 15.09
N ILE A 188 -0.63 -23.45 16.33
CA ILE A 188 -1.97 -22.98 16.70
C ILE A 188 -1.95 -21.64 17.45
N ARG A 189 -0.77 -21.23 17.90
CA ARG A 189 -0.54 -19.99 18.65
C ARG A 189 0.84 -19.44 18.40
N LEU A 190 0.96 -18.13 18.49
CA LEU A 190 2.24 -17.43 18.58
C LEU A 190 2.58 -17.20 20.04
N VAL A 191 3.79 -17.54 20.44
CA VAL A 191 4.29 -17.34 21.81
C VAL A 191 5.37 -16.27 21.77
N LEU A 192 5.18 -15.20 22.58
CA LEU A 192 6.17 -14.15 22.82
C LEU A 192 6.66 -14.28 24.26
N ASP A 193 7.93 -14.55 24.46
CA ASP A 193 8.53 -14.89 25.74
C ASP A 193 9.64 -13.89 26.10
N ASP A 194 9.46 -13.13 27.17
CA ASP A 194 10.47 -12.21 27.73
C ASP A 194 11.29 -12.85 28.89
N GLY A 195 11.08 -14.14 29.13
CA GLY A 195 11.69 -14.87 30.22
C GLY A 195 10.97 -14.76 31.59
N ILE A 196 9.90 -13.97 31.67
CA ILE A 196 9.13 -13.74 32.89
C ILE A 196 7.68 -14.22 32.71
N ASN A 197 6.99 -13.65 31.71
CA ASN A 197 5.58 -13.92 31.44
C ASN A 197 5.37 -14.17 29.96
N PRO A 198 5.26 -15.41 29.52
CA PRO A 198 5.01 -15.69 28.10
C PRO A 198 3.61 -15.23 27.69
N ILE A 199 3.53 -14.50 26.57
CA ILE A 199 2.29 -14.07 25.95
C ILE A 199 1.91 -15.09 24.90
N ASN A 200 0.74 -15.69 25.06
CA ASN A 200 0.16 -16.61 24.08
C ASN A 200 -0.96 -15.89 23.33
N THR A 201 -0.91 -15.92 22.00
CA THR A 201 -1.97 -15.39 21.15
C THR A 201 -2.40 -16.44 20.12
N GLY A 202 -3.70 -16.54 19.91
CA GLY A 202 -4.26 -17.45 18.91
C GLY A 202 -3.91 -17.02 17.48
N ILE A 203 -3.71 -18.00 16.62
CA ILE A 203 -3.49 -17.76 15.19
C ILE A 203 -4.84 -17.52 14.49
N VAL A 204 -4.88 -16.52 13.65
CA VAL A 204 -6.02 -16.15 12.80
C VAL A 204 -5.72 -16.56 11.37
N ASN A 205 -6.67 -17.21 10.72
CA ASN A 205 -6.59 -17.58 9.31
C ASN A 205 -7.22 -16.48 8.44
N ASN A 206 -6.88 -16.47 7.14
CA ASN A 206 -7.43 -15.56 6.14
C ASN A 206 -7.09 -14.08 6.37
N VAL A 207 -5.88 -13.79 6.82
CA VAL A 207 -5.36 -12.41 6.80
C VAL A 207 -5.03 -12.02 5.37
N HIS A 208 -5.85 -11.13 4.81
CA HIS A 208 -5.68 -10.64 3.45
C HIS A 208 -4.68 -9.49 3.41
N THR A 209 -3.68 -9.63 2.57
CA THR A 209 -2.72 -8.56 2.25
C THR A 209 -3.05 -7.96 0.90
N ALA A 210 -2.92 -6.65 0.78
CA ALA A 210 -3.12 -5.93 -0.47
C ALA A 210 -1.80 -5.85 -1.26
N THR A 211 -1.90 -5.66 -2.56
CA THR A 211 -0.76 -5.32 -3.41
C THR A 211 -0.63 -3.81 -3.48
N ARG A 212 0.56 -3.28 -3.20
CA ARG A 212 0.83 -1.84 -3.36
C ARG A 212 0.58 -1.43 -4.80
N PRO A 213 -0.22 -0.37 -5.05
CA PRO A 213 -0.42 0.16 -6.39
C PRO A 213 0.91 0.74 -6.91
N ASN A 214 1.18 0.55 -8.19
CA ASN A 214 2.31 1.19 -8.85
C ASN A 214 1.92 2.63 -9.20
N ILE A 215 2.27 3.57 -8.33
CA ILE A 215 1.96 5.00 -8.48
C ILE A 215 3.29 5.76 -8.57
N SER A 216 3.46 6.56 -9.61
CA SER A 216 4.56 7.54 -9.71
C SER A 216 4.03 8.88 -9.24
N MET A 217 4.59 9.38 -8.15
CA MET A 217 4.30 10.70 -7.60
C MET A 217 5.48 11.61 -7.89
N ILE A 218 5.23 12.87 -8.18
CA ILE A 218 6.24 13.81 -8.69
C ILE A 218 6.83 14.64 -7.57
N ALA A 219 5.98 15.17 -6.68
CA ALA A 219 6.41 16.06 -5.61
C ALA A 219 6.84 15.28 -4.36
N SER A 220 8.01 15.61 -3.82
CA SER A 220 8.59 14.96 -2.63
C SER A 220 8.88 16.00 -1.55
N TYR A 221 8.58 15.67 -0.32
CA TYR A 221 8.69 16.54 0.84
C TYR A 221 9.42 15.85 1.96
N VAL A 222 10.22 16.64 2.69
CA VAL A 222 10.77 16.29 4.00
C VAL A 222 9.89 16.94 5.05
N VAL A 223 9.36 16.16 5.98
CA VAL A 223 8.38 16.63 6.97
C VAL A 223 9.03 16.66 8.35
N ASP A 224 8.87 17.78 9.06
CA ASP A 224 9.17 17.82 10.49
C ASP A 224 7.98 17.25 11.29
N PRO A 225 8.16 16.08 11.96
CA PRO A 225 7.08 15.42 12.68
C PRO A 225 6.41 16.28 13.75
N ALA A 226 7.20 17.09 14.47
CA ALA A 226 6.71 17.91 15.57
C ALA A 226 5.85 19.06 15.07
N SER A 227 6.31 19.77 14.02
CA SER A 227 5.54 20.83 13.37
C SER A 227 4.26 20.30 12.75
N PHE A 228 4.33 19.17 12.04
CA PHE A 228 3.17 18.55 11.42
C PHE A 228 2.06 18.18 12.44
N ASP A 229 2.43 17.56 13.57
CA ASP A 229 1.47 17.21 14.63
C ASP A 229 0.93 18.46 15.34
N ALA A 230 1.80 19.44 15.64
CA ALA A 230 1.39 20.68 16.31
C ALA A 230 0.33 21.44 15.48
N GLU A 231 0.59 21.57 14.17
CA GLU A 231 -0.31 22.29 13.29
C GLU A 231 -1.61 21.51 13.03
N LEU A 232 -1.58 20.18 12.96
CA LEU A 232 -2.81 19.38 12.94
C LEU A 232 -3.68 19.56 14.18
N ARG A 233 -3.07 19.62 15.37
CA ARG A 233 -3.81 19.89 16.61
C ARG A 233 -4.42 21.29 16.61
N ARG A 234 -3.68 22.26 16.08
CA ARG A 234 -4.15 23.65 15.95
C ARG A 234 -5.35 23.75 14.99
N VAL A 235 -5.29 23.08 13.84
CA VAL A 235 -6.44 22.96 12.91
C VAL A 235 -7.68 22.47 13.64
N ARG A 236 -7.55 21.41 14.42
CA ARG A 236 -8.68 20.86 15.18
C ARG A 236 -9.26 21.88 16.18
N GLY A 237 -8.40 22.67 16.84
CA GLY A 237 -8.82 23.72 17.77
C GLY A 237 -9.60 24.84 17.10
N ILE A 238 -9.22 25.22 15.88
CA ILE A 238 -9.80 26.32 15.12
C ILE A 238 -11.09 25.87 14.40
N ILE A 239 -11.06 24.71 13.73
CA ILE A 239 -12.15 24.24 12.87
C ILE A 239 -13.15 23.36 13.61
N GLY A 240 -12.70 22.66 14.67
CA GLY A 240 -13.54 21.74 15.46
C GLY A 240 -14.25 22.33 16.66
N GLY A 241 -14.17 23.65 16.89
CA GLY A 241 -14.86 24.33 18.00
C GLY A 241 -16.40 24.41 17.88
N GLY A 242 -16.96 24.10 16.72
CA GLY A 242 -18.39 23.92 16.50
C GLY A 242 -18.85 22.49 16.84
N LYS A 243 -20.12 22.34 17.23
CA LYS A 243 -20.75 21.02 17.51
C LYS A 243 -20.87 20.10 16.28
N SER A 244 -20.25 20.45 15.14
CA SER A 244 -20.21 19.63 13.93
C SER A 244 -19.28 18.45 14.14
N SER A 245 -19.84 17.26 14.18
CA SER A 245 -19.15 15.97 14.28
C SER A 245 -18.39 15.57 13.00
N THR A 246 -18.28 16.45 12.04
CA THR A 246 -17.65 16.18 10.75
C THR A 246 -16.14 16.17 10.89
N ASN A 247 -15.52 15.13 10.32
CA ASN A 247 -14.08 15.01 10.19
C ASN A 247 -13.60 16.07 9.18
N PRO A 248 -12.87 17.13 9.61
CA PRO A 248 -12.53 18.22 8.70
C PRO A 248 -11.59 17.73 7.60
N SER A 249 -11.74 18.33 6.40
CA SER A 249 -10.84 18.13 5.28
C SER A 249 -9.67 19.11 5.39
N ILE A 250 -8.48 18.64 5.12
CA ILE A 250 -7.25 19.43 5.14
C ILE A 250 -6.58 19.30 3.78
N ARG A 251 -6.26 20.43 3.16
CA ARG A 251 -5.46 20.46 1.94
C ARG A 251 -3.99 20.49 2.30
N LEU A 252 -3.22 19.58 1.71
CA LEU A 252 -1.76 19.64 1.67
C LEU A 252 -1.33 20.01 0.25
N TYR A 253 -0.39 20.94 0.12
CA TYR A 253 0.15 21.40 -1.18
C TYR A 253 1.56 21.94 -1.00
N GLY A 254 2.35 21.95 -2.08
CA GLY A 254 3.69 22.54 -2.10
C GLY A 254 3.66 23.95 -2.69
N LYS A 255 4.31 24.91 -2.03
CA LYS A 255 4.42 26.26 -2.52
C LYS A 255 5.72 26.91 -2.06
N ASP A 256 6.44 27.53 -3.01
CA ASP A 256 7.67 28.30 -2.75
C ASP A 256 8.79 27.48 -2.05
N GLY A 257 8.81 26.17 -2.19
CA GLY A 257 9.75 25.25 -1.54
C GLY A 257 9.24 24.65 -0.23
N ASP A 258 8.05 25.07 0.25
CA ASP A 258 7.47 24.64 1.52
C ASP A 258 6.28 23.68 1.31
N LEU A 259 6.14 22.70 2.20
CA LEU A 259 4.92 21.92 2.33
C LEU A 259 3.91 22.66 3.21
N MET A 260 2.83 23.09 2.61
CA MET A 260 1.80 23.88 3.26
C MET A 260 0.60 23.03 3.66
N MET A 261 0.04 23.34 4.83
CA MET A 261 -1.22 22.78 5.31
C MET A 261 -2.27 23.89 5.41
N THR A 262 -3.43 23.70 4.78
CA THR A 262 -4.56 24.62 4.93
C THR A 262 -5.85 23.90 5.24
N ALA A 263 -6.71 24.56 6.00
CA ALA A 263 -8.08 24.14 6.22
C ALA A 263 -8.97 25.36 6.40
N SER A 264 -10.24 25.29 5.99
CA SER A 264 -11.18 26.36 6.13
C SER A 264 -12.54 25.81 6.56
N ASN A 265 -13.25 26.56 7.41
CA ASN A 265 -14.64 26.29 7.77
C ASN A 265 -15.32 27.60 8.11
N GLU A 266 -16.49 27.88 7.50
CA GLU A 266 -17.41 28.98 7.83
C GLU A 266 -16.73 30.35 8.11
N GLY A 267 -15.73 30.71 7.27
CA GLY A 267 -15.01 31.98 7.39
C GLY A 267 -13.75 31.97 8.26
N TYR A 268 -13.42 30.85 8.88
CA TYR A 268 -12.15 30.63 9.56
C TYR A 268 -11.17 29.90 8.65
N GLY A 269 -10.04 30.53 8.34
CA GLY A 269 -8.95 29.95 7.56
C GLY A 269 -7.77 29.60 8.45
N PHE A 270 -7.15 28.48 8.15
CA PHE A 270 -5.90 28.02 8.76
C PHE A 270 -4.86 27.82 7.67
N ARG A 271 -3.63 28.24 7.90
CA ARG A 271 -2.48 27.98 7.02
C ARG A 271 -1.22 27.82 7.87
N ALA A 272 -0.45 26.78 7.59
CA ALA A 272 0.84 26.52 8.22
C ALA A 272 1.82 25.88 7.26
N ASP A 273 3.11 26.10 7.51
CA ASP A 273 4.24 25.39 6.93
C ASP A 273 4.54 24.17 7.80
N VAL A 274 4.70 22.99 7.19
CA VAL A 274 4.91 21.72 7.88
C VAL A 274 6.08 20.90 7.31
N GLY A 275 6.83 21.46 6.38
CA GLY A 275 7.98 20.79 5.80
C GLY A 275 8.48 21.45 4.51
N ASP A 276 9.55 20.91 3.95
CA ASP A 276 10.21 21.41 2.75
C ASP A 276 9.99 20.46 1.56
N GLY A 277 9.89 21.00 0.32
CA GLY A 277 9.79 20.17 -0.87
C GLY A 277 9.35 20.88 -2.16
N ASP A 278 8.80 20.12 -3.07
CA ASP A 278 8.49 20.55 -4.42
C ASP A 278 7.15 21.31 -4.51
N GLU A 279 6.97 22.07 -5.59
CA GLU A 279 5.67 22.71 -5.87
C GLU A 279 4.63 21.69 -6.33
N THR A 280 3.43 21.74 -5.73
CA THR A 280 2.24 21.01 -6.20
C THR A 280 0.96 21.69 -5.76
N LYS A 281 -0.11 21.53 -6.51
CA LYS A 281 -1.43 21.98 -6.10
C LYS A 281 -2.01 21.18 -4.92
N GLY A 282 -1.48 19.98 -4.73
CA GLY A 282 -1.89 19.09 -3.66
C GLY A 282 -3.33 18.60 -3.74
N SER A 283 -3.80 18.01 -2.63
CA SER A 283 -5.13 17.44 -2.54
C SER A 283 -5.70 17.58 -1.12
N LEU A 284 -7.01 17.32 -0.98
CA LEU A 284 -7.70 17.25 0.29
C LEU A 284 -7.58 15.85 0.90
N TYR A 285 -7.37 15.82 2.22
CA TYR A 285 -7.31 14.57 3.01
C TYR A 285 -8.14 14.69 4.28
N ALA A 286 -8.71 13.59 4.73
CA ALA A 286 -9.47 13.56 5.98
C ALA A 286 -8.53 13.72 7.19
N TYR A 287 -8.92 14.56 8.14
CA TYR A 287 -8.16 14.85 9.37
C TYR A 287 -7.78 13.57 10.16
N SER A 288 -8.69 12.61 10.26
CA SER A 288 -8.44 11.37 11.00
C SER A 288 -7.24 10.59 10.47
N TYR A 289 -7.06 10.54 9.16
CA TYR A 289 -5.94 9.85 8.52
C TYR A 289 -4.64 10.64 8.63
N LEU A 290 -4.69 11.97 8.49
CA LEU A 290 -3.53 12.81 8.73
C LEU A 290 -3.08 12.76 10.21
N LYS A 291 -4.02 12.54 11.14
CA LYS A 291 -3.68 12.31 12.55
C LYS A 291 -2.97 10.98 12.75
N ALA A 292 -3.40 9.90 12.08
CA ALA A 292 -2.68 8.63 12.11
C ALA A 292 -1.28 8.76 11.48
N LEU A 293 -1.16 9.54 10.40
CA LEU A 293 0.11 9.88 9.77
C LEU A 293 1.04 10.64 10.71
N ALA A 294 0.54 11.66 11.42
CA ALA A 294 1.33 12.40 12.40
C ALA A 294 1.85 11.50 13.52
N GLU A 295 1.01 10.59 14.03
CA GLU A 295 1.43 9.60 15.03
C GLU A 295 2.52 8.66 14.46
N MET A 296 2.44 8.25 13.19
CA MET A 296 3.46 7.47 12.53
C MET A 296 4.79 8.24 12.46
N PHE A 297 4.77 9.51 12.09
CA PHE A 297 5.94 10.35 12.01
C PHE A 297 6.58 10.62 13.38
N LEU A 298 5.78 10.88 14.43
CA LEU A 298 6.27 11.06 15.80
C LEU A 298 6.96 9.84 16.40
N MET A 299 6.67 8.64 15.88
CA MET A 299 7.34 7.40 16.30
C MET A 299 8.60 7.09 15.48
N SER A 300 8.91 7.91 14.47
CA SER A 300 10.00 7.64 13.55
C SER A 300 11.38 7.77 14.18
N ASP A 301 12.26 6.84 13.82
CA ASP A 301 13.70 6.88 14.14
C ASP A 301 14.52 7.48 12.97
N SER A 302 13.86 7.97 11.92
CA SER A 302 14.50 8.46 10.68
C SER A 302 13.79 9.69 10.12
N VAL A 303 14.35 10.22 9.04
CA VAL A 303 13.71 11.29 8.26
C VAL A 303 12.34 10.81 7.77
N CYS A 304 11.33 11.65 7.98
CA CYS A 304 9.99 11.42 7.47
C CYS A 304 9.84 12.05 6.10
N THR A 305 9.40 11.27 5.14
CA THR A 305 9.18 11.75 3.77
C THR A 305 7.73 11.55 3.36
N MET A 306 7.26 12.47 2.54
CA MET A 306 5.93 12.43 1.95
C MET A 306 6.05 12.69 0.45
N THR A 307 5.32 11.93 -0.34
CA THR A 307 5.20 12.19 -1.78
C THR A 307 3.74 12.31 -2.14
N MET A 308 3.42 13.27 -2.98
CA MET A 308 2.04 13.49 -3.43
C MET A 308 2.00 14.13 -4.81
N ASP A 309 0.83 14.08 -5.42
CA ASP A 309 0.51 14.77 -6.67
C ASP A 309 -0.98 15.11 -6.65
N GLU A 310 -1.39 16.02 -7.51
CA GLU A 310 -2.80 16.41 -7.65
C GLU A 310 -3.67 15.17 -8.01
N PHE A 311 -4.70 14.88 -7.22
CA PHE A 311 -5.62 13.75 -7.37
C PHE A 311 -5.01 12.33 -7.16
N TYR A 312 -3.79 12.23 -6.65
CA TYR A 312 -3.18 10.95 -6.29
C TYR A 312 -3.20 10.70 -4.78
N PRO A 313 -3.13 9.44 -4.36
CA PRO A 313 -2.90 9.14 -2.95
C PRO A 313 -1.62 9.79 -2.47
N LEU A 314 -1.64 10.34 -1.26
CA LEU A 314 -0.43 10.73 -0.55
C LEU A 314 0.31 9.46 -0.11
N GLU A 315 1.60 9.34 -0.40
CA GLU A 315 2.46 8.31 0.17
C GLU A 315 3.39 8.90 1.20
N ALA A 316 3.37 8.37 2.41
CA ALA A 316 4.29 8.76 3.47
C ALA A 316 5.16 7.58 3.91
N LYS A 317 6.44 7.85 4.20
CA LYS A 317 7.42 6.84 4.61
C LYS A 317 8.23 7.30 5.80
N CYS A 318 8.49 6.37 6.71
CA CYS A 318 9.43 6.54 7.81
C CYS A 318 9.96 5.18 8.29
N THR A 319 10.84 5.19 9.30
CA THR A 319 11.35 3.97 9.92
C THR A 319 11.02 3.99 11.42
N VAL A 320 10.50 2.88 11.93
CA VAL A 320 10.17 2.71 13.37
C VAL A 320 10.73 1.37 13.84
N GLY A 321 11.67 1.40 14.78
CA GLY A 321 12.29 0.19 15.32
C GLY A 321 12.97 -0.68 14.25
N GLY A 322 13.54 -0.07 13.23
CA GLY A 322 14.20 -0.76 12.10
C GLY A 322 13.23 -1.28 11.03
N LEU A 323 11.93 -1.09 11.17
CA LEU A 323 10.92 -1.42 10.16
C LEU A 323 10.62 -0.20 9.30
N GLN A 324 10.56 -0.39 8.00
CA GLN A 324 10.07 0.64 7.07
C GLN A 324 8.55 0.63 7.09
N LEU A 325 7.97 1.76 7.43
CA LEU A 325 6.52 1.99 7.39
C LEU A 325 6.17 2.83 6.17
N THR A 326 5.09 2.47 5.51
CA THR A 326 4.53 3.22 4.37
C THR A 326 3.04 3.39 4.60
N MET A 327 2.54 4.62 4.47
CA MET A 327 1.11 4.91 4.52
C MET A 327 0.70 5.57 3.20
N LEU A 328 -0.32 5.01 2.55
CA LEU A 328 -0.97 5.59 1.37
C LEU A 328 -2.35 6.07 1.79
N ILE A 329 -2.64 7.34 1.59
CA ILE A 329 -3.94 7.95 1.95
C ILE A 329 -4.62 8.44 0.68
N ALA A 330 -5.83 7.94 0.42
CA ALA A 330 -6.63 8.39 -0.72
C ALA A 330 -7.04 9.86 -0.55
N PRO A 331 -6.96 10.69 -1.60
CA PRO A 331 -7.47 12.05 -1.55
C PRO A 331 -9.01 12.05 -1.50
N MET A 332 -9.56 13.03 -0.83
CA MET A 332 -10.98 13.34 -0.93
C MET A 332 -11.26 14.06 -2.26
N MET A 333 -12.36 13.71 -2.90
CA MET A 333 -12.82 14.41 -4.11
C MET A 333 -13.64 15.61 -3.70
N GLU A 334 -13.37 16.79 -4.28
CA GLU A 334 -14.26 17.94 -4.16
C GLU A 334 -15.49 17.71 -5.05
N GLU A 335 -16.67 18.22 -4.62
CA GLU A 335 -17.91 18.04 -5.40
C GLU A 335 -17.79 18.68 -6.79
N ASP A 336 -17.03 19.78 -6.92
CA ASP A 336 -16.75 20.45 -8.19
C ASP A 336 -15.91 19.60 -9.16
N ASP A 337 -15.16 18.61 -8.68
CA ASP A 337 -14.39 17.69 -9.52
C ASP A 337 -15.25 16.58 -10.15
N LEU A 338 -16.49 16.45 -9.72
CA LEU A 338 -17.45 15.45 -10.20
C LEU A 338 -18.42 16.01 -11.27
N SER A 339 -18.39 17.32 -11.55
CA SER A 339 -19.27 18.01 -12.50
C SER A 339 -18.72 18.09 -13.94
#